data_fcf9168e0fb3f8460f377816b385d3e0
#
_entry.id   fcf9168e0fb3f8460f377816b385d3e0
#
_cell.length_a   1.000
_cell.length_b   1.000
_cell.length_c   1.000
_cell.angle_alpha   90.00
_cell.angle_beta   90.00
_cell.angle_gamma   90.00
#
_symmetry.space_group_name_H-M   'P 1'
#
loop_
_entity.id
_entity.type
_entity.pdbx_description
1 polymer ?
#
loop_
_entity_poly.entity_id
_entity_poly.type
_entity_poly.pdbx_seq_one_letter_code
_entity_poly.pdbx_strand_id
1 'polypeptide(L)'
;QGIDVDAMQIQYLVTAGLKMLAMALVIMLAAVSVTFLSSRVAAFLGRNLRNGVYRKVISFSGEELNHFSTASLITRSTNDIQQVQLVFAMIFRIVLYAPILGVGGVLKVLQTDVSMTWILGVAVVAILILVGFLFAVAMPKFKILQYRIDELNLVSREILTGLSVIRAFSREKHEEERFEEVNERLTKTNLFVNRCMTFMMPAMMLIMNGITVLIIYNGSHAVDNGTMQVGN
;
A
#
# COMPACT_ATOMS: atom_id res chain seq x y z
N GLN A 1 -54.65 25.74 -9.34
CA GLN A 1 -54.27 24.31 -9.40
C GLN A 1 -53.14 24.13 -8.38
N GLY A 2 -53.42 23.58 -7.17
CA GLY A 2 -52.42 23.29 -6.15
C GLY A 2 -51.57 22.15 -6.64
N ILE A 3 -50.34 22.46 -7.05
CA ILE A 3 -49.33 21.45 -7.30
C ILE A 3 -48.97 20.86 -5.94
N ASP A 4 -49.18 19.55 -5.77
CA ASP A 4 -48.81 18.85 -4.55
C ASP A 4 -47.27 18.74 -4.48
N VAL A 5 -46.65 19.75 -3.87
CA VAL A 5 -45.19 19.91 -3.79
C VAL A 5 -44.59 18.75 -3.02
N ASP A 6 -45.30 18.23 -2.00
CA ASP A 6 -44.83 17.09 -1.19
C ASP A 6 -44.74 15.81 -1.99
N ALA A 7 -45.74 15.53 -2.83
CA ALA A 7 -45.72 14.34 -3.72
C ALA A 7 -44.59 14.40 -4.75
N MET A 8 -44.30 15.58 -5.34
CA MET A 8 -43.18 15.77 -6.25
C MET A 8 -41.81 15.62 -5.58
N GLN A 9 -41.69 16.15 -4.36
CA GLN A 9 -40.44 15.99 -3.59
C GLN A 9 -40.18 14.54 -3.22
N ILE A 10 -41.19 13.79 -2.78
CA ILE A 10 -41.07 12.37 -2.46
C ILE A 10 -40.72 11.57 -3.71
N GLN A 11 -41.35 11.83 -4.85
CA GLN A 11 -41.05 11.16 -6.11
C GLN A 11 -39.60 11.42 -6.59
N TYR A 12 -39.13 12.66 -6.45
CA TYR A 12 -37.73 13.02 -6.75
C TYR A 12 -36.77 12.30 -5.82
N LEU A 13 -37.01 12.29 -4.51
CA LEU A 13 -36.16 11.61 -3.53
C LEU A 13 -36.08 10.10 -3.78
N VAL A 14 -37.23 9.45 -4.06
CA VAL A 14 -37.26 8.02 -4.40
C VAL A 14 -36.48 7.73 -5.69
N THR A 15 -36.67 8.55 -6.71
CA THR A 15 -35.97 8.38 -7.99
C THR A 15 -34.46 8.58 -7.84
N ALA A 16 -34.04 9.61 -7.08
CA ALA A 16 -32.64 9.85 -6.77
C ALA A 16 -32.05 8.70 -5.93
N GLY A 17 -32.76 8.23 -4.92
CA GLY A 17 -32.37 7.08 -4.10
C GLY A 17 -32.19 5.79 -4.92
N LEU A 18 -33.12 5.51 -5.83
CA LEU A 18 -33.00 4.35 -6.74
C LEU A 18 -31.80 4.46 -7.68
N LYS A 19 -31.52 5.66 -8.22
CA LYS A 19 -30.33 5.90 -9.03
C LYS A 19 -29.04 5.67 -8.22
N MET A 20 -28.98 6.15 -6.98
CA MET A 20 -27.84 5.93 -6.10
C MET A 20 -27.64 4.45 -5.77
N LEU A 21 -28.73 3.70 -5.49
CA LEU A 21 -28.67 2.25 -5.28
C LEU A 21 -28.19 1.51 -6.53
N ALA A 22 -28.69 1.87 -7.70
CA ALA A 22 -28.27 1.27 -8.97
C ALA A 22 -26.75 1.52 -9.20
N MET A 23 -26.28 2.74 -8.99
CA MET A 23 -24.84 3.06 -9.10
C MET A 23 -24.00 2.31 -8.07
N ALA A 24 -24.45 2.18 -6.83
CA ALA A 24 -23.78 1.39 -5.79
C ALA A 24 -23.65 -0.09 -6.19
N LEU A 25 -24.72 -0.67 -6.77
CA LEU A 25 -24.69 -2.05 -7.29
C LEU A 25 -23.70 -2.20 -8.44
N VAL A 26 -23.65 -1.24 -9.37
CA VAL A 26 -22.67 -1.26 -10.49
C VAL A 26 -21.24 -1.21 -9.94
N ILE A 27 -20.96 -0.32 -8.98
CA ILE A 27 -19.64 -0.21 -8.34
C ILE A 27 -19.27 -1.52 -7.63
N MET A 28 -20.22 -2.13 -6.89
CA MET A 28 -20.02 -3.41 -6.22
C MET A 28 -19.68 -4.52 -7.23
N LEU A 29 -20.46 -4.65 -8.31
CA LEU A 29 -20.21 -5.65 -9.35
C LEU A 29 -18.85 -5.43 -10.04
N ALA A 30 -18.49 -4.18 -10.33
CA ALA A 30 -17.17 -3.84 -10.88
C ALA A 30 -16.03 -4.23 -9.92
N ALA A 31 -16.14 -3.90 -8.63
CA ALA A 31 -15.14 -4.24 -7.63
C ALA A 31 -14.96 -5.76 -7.46
N VAL A 32 -16.06 -6.51 -7.43
CA VAL A 32 -16.04 -7.99 -7.40
C VAL A 32 -15.38 -8.54 -8.66
N SER A 33 -15.72 -8.01 -9.84
CA SER A 33 -15.15 -8.43 -11.11
C SER A 33 -13.64 -8.19 -11.18
N VAL A 34 -13.18 -7.01 -10.77
CA VAL A 34 -11.73 -6.70 -10.71
C VAL A 34 -11.00 -7.64 -9.76
N THR A 35 -11.55 -7.88 -8.57
CA THR A 35 -10.95 -8.78 -7.58
C THR A 35 -10.90 -10.22 -8.10
N PHE A 36 -11.97 -10.70 -8.70
CA PHE A 36 -12.05 -12.04 -9.28
C PHE A 36 -11.04 -12.22 -10.43
N LEU A 37 -10.99 -11.29 -11.36
CA LEU A 37 -10.05 -11.34 -12.49
C LEU A 37 -8.60 -11.27 -12.03
N SER A 38 -8.28 -10.36 -11.13
CA SER A 38 -6.92 -10.23 -10.55
C SER A 38 -6.48 -11.51 -9.87
N SER A 39 -7.34 -12.12 -9.06
CA SER A 39 -7.04 -13.38 -8.37
C SER A 39 -6.87 -14.54 -9.34
N ARG A 40 -7.68 -14.59 -10.40
CA ARG A 40 -7.59 -15.63 -11.43
C ARG A 40 -6.29 -15.52 -12.23
N VAL A 41 -5.91 -14.31 -12.64
CA VAL A 41 -4.65 -14.06 -13.35
C VAL A 41 -3.46 -14.41 -12.46
N ALA A 42 -3.47 -14.01 -11.19
CA ALA A 42 -2.41 -14.34 -10.23
C ALA A 42 -2.29 -15.86 -9.98
N ALA A 43 -3.42 -16.56 -9.87
CA ALA A 43 -3.42 -18.01 -9.72
C ALA A 43 -2.87 -18.73 -10.96
N PHE A 44 -3.19 -18.23 -12.16
CA PHE A 44 -2.67 -18.76 -13.42
C PHE A 44 -1.15 -18.52 -13.54
N LEU A 45 -0.69 -17.33 -13.15
CA LEU A 45 0.73 -17.02 -13.06
C LEU A 45 1.46 -17.98 -12.10
N GLY A 46 0.93 -18.17 -10.90
CA GLY A 46 1.50 -19.10 -9.91
C GLY A 46 1.57 -20.54 -10.41
N ARG A 47 0.55 -21.01 -11.12
CA ARG A 47 0.55 -22.33 -11.78
C ARG A 47 1.67 -22.41 -12.82
N ASN A 48 1.80 -21.41 -13.69
CA ASN A 48 2.79 -21.42 -14.76
C ASN A 48 4.22 -21.35 -14.20
N LEU A 49 4.45 -20.54 -13.17
CA LEU A 49 5.74 -20.45 -12.50
C LEU A 49 6.11 -21.79 -11.85
N ARG A 50 5.19 -22.44 -11.11
CA ARG A 50 5.43 -23.77 -10.52
C ARG A 50 5.79 -24.80 -11.58
N ASN A 51 5.05 -24.83 -12.68
CA ASN A 51 5.32 -25.75 -13.78
C ASN A 51 6.68 -25.47 -14.43
N GLY A 52 7.02 -24.17 -14.62
CA GLY A 52 8.32 -23.77 -15.15
C GLY A 52 9.50 -24.18 -14.26
N VAL A 53 9.39 -23.89 -12.95
CA VAL A 53 10.39 -24.29 -11.96
C VAL A 53 10.55 -25.81 -11.93
N TYR A 54 9.43 -26.55 -11.86
CA TYR A 54 9.45 -28.00 -11.84
C TYR A 54 10.15 -28.60 -13.07
N ARG A 55 9.79 -28.15 -14.27
CA ARG A 55 10.44 -28.58 -15.52
C ARG A 55 11.94 -28.27 -15.52
N LYS A 56 12.32 -27.09 -15.02
CA LYS A 56 13.73 -26.70 -14.95
C LYS A 56 14.50 -27.57 -13.97
N VAL A 57 13.95 -27.86 -12.79
CA VAL A 57 14.58 -28.72 -11.78
C VAL A 57 14.78 -30.13 -12.32
N ILE A 58 13.80 -30.71 -13.04
CA ILE A 58 13.95 -32.04 -13.65
C ILE A 58 15.01 -32.06 -14.76
N SER A 59 15.24 -30.93 -15.43
CA SER A 59 16.25 -30.82 -16.48
C SER A 59 17.69 -30.63 -15.93
N PHE A 60 17.87 -30.48 -14.62
CA PHE A 60 19.19 -30.31 -14.02
C PHE A 60 20.03 -31.58 -14.14
N SER A 61 21.30 -31.42 -14.45
CA SER A 61 22.32 -32.46 -14.33
C SER A 61 22.57 -32.79 -12.84
N GLY A 62 23.18 -33.94 -12.54
CA GLY A 62 23.55 -34.30 -11.19
C GLY A 62 24.47 -33.28 -10.49
N GLU A 63 25.36 -32.64 -11.26
CA GLU A 63 26.26 -31.60 -10.78
C GLU A 63 25.49 -30.32 -10.39
N GLU A 64 24.57 -29.86 -11.24
CA GLU A 64 23.72 -28.69 -10.98
C GLU A 64 22.82 -28.92 -9.75
N LEU A 65 22.28 -30.12 -9.56
CA LEU A 65 21.46 -30.48 -8.41
C LEU A 65 22.23 -30.37 -7.08
N ASN A 66 23.53 -30.67 -7.09
CA ASN A 66 24.38 -30.59 -5.89
C ASN A 66 24.62 -29.14 -5.43
N HIS A 67 24.44 -28.14 -6.30
CA HIS A 67 24.53 -26.72 -5.93
C HIS A 67 23.32 -26.21 -5.14
N PHE A 68 22.22 -26.94 -5.13
CA PHE A 68 20.98 -26.56 -4.45
C PHE A 68 20.61 -27.58 -3.38
N SER A 69 20.26 -27.10 -2.17
CA SER A 69 19.67 -28.00 -1.21
C SER A 69 18.22 -28.33 -1.59
N THR A 70 17.78 -29.56 -1.33
CA THR A 70 16.39 -29.99 -1.58
C THR A 70 15.37 -29.07 -0.88
N ALA A 71 15.68 -28.62 0.36
CA ALA A 71 14.86 -27.69 1.10
C ALA A 71 14.72 -26.33 0.36
N SER A 72 15.80 -25.80 -0.21
CA SER A 72 15.76 -24.56 -1.01
C SER A 72 14.88 -24.70 -2.26
N LEU A 73 14.97 -25.81 -2.98
CA LEU A 73 14.16 -26.06 -4.17
C LEU A 73 12.67 -26.19 -3.83
N ILE A 74 12.35 -26.85 -2.71
CA ILE A 74 10.97 -26.91 -2.22
C ILE A 74 10.45 -25.53 -1.87
N THR A 75 11.19 -24.74 -1.09
CA THR A 75 10.78 -23.37 -0.69
C THR A 75 10.55 -22.48 -1.90
N ARG A 76 11.43 -22.51 -2.90
CA ARG A 76 11.28 -21.74 -4.15
C ARG A 76 10.07 -22.18 -4.97
N SER A 77 9.78 -23.49 -5.00
CA SER A 77 8.65 -24.05 -5.74
C SER A 77 7.30 -23.81 -5.08
N THR A 78 7.28 -23.54 -3.78
CA THR A 78 6.05 -23.36 -2.98
C THR A 78 5.92 -21.95 -2.47
N ASN A 79 6.66 -21.58 -1.43
CA ASN A 79 6.49 -20.33 -0.71
C ASN A 79 6.85 -19.09 -1.57
N ASP A 80 7.99 -19.11 -2.28
CA ASP A 80 8.42 -17.96 -3.07
C ASP A 80 7.44 -17.67 -4.21
N ILE A 81 6.95 -18.71 -4.89
CA ILE A 81 5.92 -18.56 -5.92
C ILE A 81 4.62 -18.06 -5.33
N GLN A 82 4.24 -18.50 -4.14
CA GLN A 82 3.05 -18.00 -3.46
C GLN A 82 3.17 -16.51 -3.11
N GLN A 83 4.32 -16.06 -2.65
CA GLN A 83 4.58 -14.64 -2.40
C GLN A 83 4.50 -13.82 -3.69
N VAL A 84 5.13 -14.28 -4.77
CA VAL A 84 5.02 -13.67 -6.10
C VAL A 84 3.55 -13.57 -6.52
N GLN A 85 2.77 -14.64 -6.37
CA GLN A 85 1.35 -14.67 -6.70
C GLN A 85 0.55 -13.62 -5.91
N LEU A 86 0.79 -13.48 -4.60
CA LEU A 86 0.13 -12.49 -3.74
C LEU A 86 0.48 -11.06 -4.16
N VAL A 87 1.76 -10.79 -4.42
CA VAL A 87 2.23 -9.47 -4.87
C VAL A 87 1.60 -9.10 -6.21
N PHE A 88 1.56 -10.03 -7.18
CA PHE A 88 0.90 -9.78 -8.48
C PHE A 88 -0.59 -9.52 -8.35
N ALA A 89 -1.30 -10.29 -7.50
CA ALA A 89 -2.71 -10.04 -7.23
C ALA A 89 -2.97 -8.63 -6.69
N MET A 90 -2.09 -8.17 -5.79
CA MET A 90 -2.15 -6.82 -5.21
C MET A 90 -1.83 -5.74 -6.24
N ILE A 91 -0.76 -5.91 -7.03
CA ILE A 91 -0.36 -4.96 -8.08
C ILE A 91 -1.46 -4.81 -9.12
N PHE A 92 -2.03 -5.91 -9.64
CA PHE A 92 -3.12 -5.83 -10.61
C PHE A 92 -4.33 -5.08 -10.07
N ARG A 93 -4.68 -5.30 -8.80
CA ARG A 93 -5.78 -4.56 -8.16
C ARG A 93 -5.49 -3.06 -8.12
N ILE A 94 -4.29 -2.67 -7.68
CA ILE A 94 -3.91 -1.25 -7.55
C ILE A 94 -3.80 -0.59 -8.93
N VAL A 95 -3.12 -1.23 -9.88
CA VAL A 95 -2.90 -0.70 -11.25
C VAL A 95 -4.21 -0.55 -12.02
N LEU A 96 -5.20 -1.39 -11.79
CA LEU A 96 -6.50 -1.26 -12.44
C LEU A 96 -7.41 -0.26 -11.72
N TYR A 97 -7.41 -0.27 -10.39
CA TYR A 97 -8.36 0.52 -9.60
C TYR A 97 -7.98 2.00 -9.47
N ALA A 98 -6.69 2.27 -9.19
CA ALA A 98 -6.24 3.64 -8.93
C ALA A 98 -6.38 4.59 -10.14
N PRO A 99 -6.04 4.20 -11.39
CA PRO A 99 -6.27 5.07 -12.56
C PRO A 99 -7.74 5.34 -12.84
N ILE A 100 -8.60 4.33 -12.67
CA ILE A 100 -10.05 4.48 -12.88
C ILE A 100 -10.63 5.50 -11.92
N LEU A 101 -10.29 5.39 -10.63
CA LEU A 101 -10.71 6.36 -9.62
C LEU A 101 -10.11 7.75 -9.85
N GLY A 102 -8.81 7.81 -10.19
CA GLY A 102 -8.13 9.08 -10.43
C GLY A 102 -8.71 9.83 -11.62
N VAL A 103 -8.81 9.17 -12.76
CA VAL A 103 -9.37 9.77 -13.98
C VAL A 103 -10.86 10.10 -13.80
N GLY A 104 -11.64 9.18 -13.22
CA GLY A 104 -13.07 9.40 -12.94
C GLY A 104 -13.31 10.57 -12.00
N GLY A 105 -12.49 10.71 -10.95
CA GLY A 105 -12.54 11.84 -10.01
C GLY A 105 -12.22 13.18 -10.69
N VAL A 106 -11.14 13.23 -11.48
CA VAL A 106 -10.77 14.44 -12.22
C VAL A 106 -11.85 14.84 -13.23
N LEU A 107 -12.35 13.89 -14.03
CA LEU A 107 -13.42 14.17 -14.99
C LEU A 107 -14.69 14.68 -14.32
N LYS A 108 -15.05 14.09 -13.16
CA LYS A 108 -16.23 14.54 -12.42
C LYS A 108 -16.10 15.97 -11.90
N VAL A 109 -14.94 16.33 -11.34
CA VAL A 109 -14.68 17.70 -10.85
C VAL A 109 -14.71 18.72 -12.01
N LEU A 110 -14.10 18.38 -13.16
CA LEU A 110 -14.13 19.25 -14.34
C LEU A 110 -15.55 19.48 -14.92
N GLN A 111 -16.45 18.50 -14.72
CA GLN A 111 -17.84 18.59 -15.17
C GLN A 111 -18.74 19.36 -14.17
N THR A 112 -18.37 19.38 -12.89
CA THR A 112 -19.23 19.96 -11.85
C THR A 112 -18.96 21.45 -11.69
N ASP A 113 -17.73 21.86 -11.43
CA ASP A 113 -17.38 23.28 -11.32
C ASP A 113 -15.88 23.51 -11.51
N VAL A 114 -15.52 24.19 -12.60
CA VAL A 114 -14.13 24.49 -12.95
C VAL A 114 -13.48 25.45 -11.93
N SER A 115 -14.29 26.29 -11.24
CA SER A 115 -13.79 27.28 -10.29
C SER A 115 -13.12 26.64 -9.07
N MET A 116 -13.50 25.40 -8.70
CA MET A 116 -12.94 24.66 -7.56
C MET A 116 -11.83 23.67 -7.93
N THR A 117 -11.52 23.50 -9.22
CA THR A 117 -10.51 22.54 -9.72
C THR A 117 -9.11 22.82 -9.15
N TRP A 118 -8.79 24.08 -8.83
CA TRP A 118 -7.52 24.46 -8.22
C TRP A 118 -7.29 23.81 -6.85
N ILE A 119 -8.37 23.57 -6.06
CA ILE A 119 -8.29 22.89 -4.74
C ILE A 119 -7.80 21.46 -4.94
N LEU A 120 -8.31 20.77 -5.96
CA LEU A 120 -7.83 19.44 -6.33
C LEU A 120 -6.35 19.46 -6.72
N GLY A 121 -5.93 20.49 -7.48
CA GLY A 121 -4.52 20.69 -7.82
C GLY A 121 -3.63 20.85 -6.59
N VAL A 122 -4.06 21.69 -5.64
CA VAL A 122 -3.35 21.87 -4.35
C VAL A 122 -3.29 20.57 -3.56
N ALA A 123 -4.39 19.80 -3.53
CA ALA A 123 -4.45 18.50 -2.87
C ALA A 123 -3.40 17.53 -3.44
N VAL A 124 -3.39 17.36 -4.75
CA VAL A 124 -2.46 16.46 -5.44
C VAL A 124 -1.01 16.88 -5.20
N VAL A 125 -0.70 18.17 -5.32
CA VAL A 125 0.64 18.71 -5.07
C VAL A 125 1.06 18.48 -3.60
N ALA A 126 0.19 18.74 -2.63
CA ALA A 126 0.46 18.52 -1.22
C ALA A 126 0.76 17.03 -0.92
N ILE A 127 -0.02 16.12 -1.50
CA ILE A 127 0.21 14.67 -1.35
C ILE A 127 1.53 14.27 -2.01
N LEU A 128 1.83 14.76 -3.21
CA LEU A 128 3.09 14.45 -3.90
C LEU A 128 4.31 14.96 -3.12
N ILE A 129 4.22 16.15 -2.54
CA ILE A 129 5.29 16.69 -1.67
C ILE A 129 5.46 15.82 -0.43
N LEU A 130 4.37 15.45 0.26
CA LEU A 130 4.42 14.60 1.44
C LEU A 130 5.04 13.24 1.13
N VAL A 131 4.55 12.57 0.08
CA VAL A 131 5.04 11.25 -0.33
C VAL A 131 6.50 11.33 -0.78
N GLY A 132 6.86 12.33 -1.59
CA GLY A 132 8.23 12.56 -2.04
C GLY A 132 9.20 12.83 -0.89
N PHE A 133 8.79 13.65 0.07
CA PHE A 133 9.57 13.92 1.28
C PHE A 133 9.78 12.66 2.13
N LEU A 134 8.71 11.92 2.39
CA LEU A 134 8.80 10.66 3.15
C LEU A 134 9.69 9.64 2.43
N PHE A 135 9.55 9.53 1.11
CA PHE A 135 10.37 8.63 0.31
C PHE A 135 11.86 9.01 0.38
N ALA A 136 12.16 10.31 0.23
CA ALA A 136 13.54 10.81 0.30
C ALA A 136 14.19 10.59 1.68
N VAL A 137 13.41 10.71 2.76
CA VAL A 137 13.90 10.53 4.15
C VAL A 137 13.94 9.05 4.55
N ALA A 138 12.92 8.27 4.22
CA ALA A 138 12.78 6.89 4.69
C ALA A 138 13.62 5.90 3.86
N MET A 139 13.71 6.05 2.55
CA MET A 139 14.41 5.07 1.69
C MET A 139 15.89 4.85 2.04
N PRO A 140 16.72 5.89 2.28
CA PRO A 140 18.09 5.65 2.69
C PRO A 140 18.19 4.93 4.05
N LYS A 141 17.23 5.18 4.96
CA LYS A 141 17.17 4.51 6.25
C LYS A 141 16.74 3.06 6.18
N PHE A 142 15.88 2.69 5.21
CA PHE A 142 15.56 1.27 4.96
C PHE A 142 16.80 0.46 4.54
N LYS A 143 17.69 1.03 3.72
CA LYS A 143 18.96 0.37 3.35
C LYS A 143 19.85 0.18 4.56
N ILE A 144 19.95 1.21 5.43
CA ILE A 144 20.72 1.12 6.67
C ILE A 144 20.08 0.09 7.61
N LEU A 145 18.76 0.04 7.70
CA LEU A 145 18.04 -0.93 8.53
C LEU A 145 18.39 -2.37 8.12
N GLN A 146 18.38 -2.65 6.81
CA GLN A 146 18.77 -3.98 6.31
C GLN A 146 20.21 -4.34 6.70
N TYR A 147 21.14 -3.40 6.53
CA TYR A 147 22.52 -3.60 6.95
C TYR A 147 22.66 -3.89 8.47
N ARG A 148 21.86 -3.21 9.31
CA ARG A 148 21.86 -3.45 10.76
C ARG A 148 21.28 -4.80 11.15
N ILE A 149 20.27 -5.28 10.40
CA ILE A 149 19.72 -6.63 10.57
C ILE A 149 20.78 -7.68 10.24
N ASP A 150 21.53 -7.50 9.14
CA ASP A 150 22.58 -8.41 8.73
C ASP A 150 23.72 -8.44 9.75
N GLU A 151 24.11 -7.27 10.30
CA GLU A 151 25.09 -7.12 11.37
C GLU A 151 24.67 -7.87 12.65
N LEU A 152 23.40 -7.73 13.07
CA LEU A 152 22.85 -8.44 14.22
C LEU A 152 22.85 -9.95 13.99
N ASN A 153 22.43 -10.39 12.80
CA ASN A 153 22.42 -11.80 12.42
C ASN A 153 23.84 -12.41 12.43
N LEU A 154 24.84 -11.64 12.00
CA LEU A 154 26.25 -12.06 12.02
C LEU A 154 26.72 -12.28 13.46
N VAL A 155 26.56 -11.27 14.33
CA VAL A 155 26.93 -11.38 15.75
C VAL A 155 26.20 -12.52 16.45
N SER A 156 24.91 -12.67 16.20
CA SER A 156 24.12 -13.78 16.76
C SER A 156 24.66 -15.13 16.31
N ARG A 157 25.03 -15.28 15.04
CA ARG A 157 25.62 -16.53 14.50
C ARG A 157 26.98 -16.83 15.11
N GLU A 158 27.85 -15.81 15.26
CA GLU A 158 29.16 -15.94 15.89
C GLU A 158 29.03 -16.41 17.32
N ILE A 159 28.15 -15.79 18.12
CA ILE A 159 27.87 -16.18 19.50
C ILE A 159 27.37 -17.62 19.59
N LEU A 160 26.40 -17.99 18.77
CA LEU A 160 25.83 -19.34 18.78
C LEU A 160 26.84 -20.40 18.36
N THR A 161 27.68 -20.11 17.37
CA THR A 161 28.70 -21.04 16.90
C THR A 161 29.87 -21.16 17.89
N GLY A 162 30.23 -20.04 18.55
CA GLY A 162 31.32 -19.95 19.52
C GLY A 162 30.93 -20.18 20.98
N LEU A 163 29.69 -20.61 21.26
CA LEU A 163 29.13 -20.63 22.63
C LEU A 163 29.98 -21.46 23.62
N SER A 164 30.54 -22.59 23.21
CA SER A 164 31.41 -23.42 24.03
C SER A 164 32.72 -22.70 24.39
N VAL A 165 33.29 -21.94 23.45
CA VAL A 165 34.50 -21.17 23.68
C VAL A 165 34.22 -19.97 24.59
N ILE A 166 33.14 -19.25 24.35
CA ILE A 166 32.73 -18.11 25.19
C ILE A 166 32.58 -18.53 26.64
N ARG A 167 31.93 -19.68 26.88
CA ARG A 167 31.79 -20.25 28.25
C ARG A 167 33.09 -20.74 28.85
N ALA A 168 33.95 -21.36 28.04
CA ALA A 168 35.27 -21.84 28.54
C ALA A 168 36.16 -20.73 28.99
N PHE A 169 36.03 -19.53 28.39
CA PHE A 169 36.84 -18.34 28.74
C PHE A 169 36.06 -17.33 29.58
N SER A 170 34.87 -17.64 30.06
CA SER A 170 33.98 -16.76 30.87
C SER A 170 33.79 -15.37 30.23
N ARG A 171 33.52 -15.34 28.90
CA ARG A 171 33.40 -14.11 28.13
C ARG A 171 31.94 -13.75 27.82
N GLU A 172 30.99 -14.34 28.51
CA GLU A 172 29.56 -14.15 28.28
C GLU A 172 29.17 -12.67 28.34
N LYS A 173 29.63 -11.95 29.36
CA LYS A 173 29.31 -10.53 29.54
C LYS A 173 29.84 -9.65 28.41
N HIS A 174 31.01 -9.98 27.88
CA HIS A 174 31.61 -9.23 26.75
C HIS A 174 30.78 -9.42 25.46
N GLU A 175 30.34 -10.65 25.18
CA GLU A 175 29.52 -10.93 24.01
C GLU A 175 28.08 -10.38 24.17
N GLU A 176 27.56 -10.33 25.39
CA GLU A 176 26.28 -9.67 25.71
C GLU A 176 26.36 -8.16 25.44
N GLU A 177 27.41 -7.50 25.90
CA GLU A 177 27.64 -6.06 25.64
C GLU A 177 27.80 -5.78 24.13
N ARG A 178 28.51 -6.63 23.41
CA ARG A 178 28.68 -6.54 21.95
C ARG A 178 27.35 -6.70 21.21
N PHE A 179 26.56 -7.69 21.62
CA PHE A 179 25.21 -7.91 21.05
C PHE A 179 24.31 -6.71 21.32
N GLU A 180 24.28 -6.20 22.55
CA GLU A 180 23.44 -5.08 22.92
C GLU A 180 23.80 -3.79 22.16
N GLU A 181 25.09 -3.52 21.91
CA GLU A 181 25.52 -2.40 21.09
C GLU A 181 24.94 -2.47 19.65
N VAL A 182 24.99 -3.65 19.03
CA VAL A 182 24.45 -3.85 17.69
C VAL A 182 22.92 -3.76 17.69
N ASN A 183 22.27 -4.35 18.71
CA ASN A 183 20.84 -4.31 18.91
C ASN A 183 20.33 -2.88 19.14
N GLU A 184 21.03 -2.08 19.93
CA GLU A 184 20.68 -0.68 20.14
C GLU A 184 20.75 0.15 18.84
N ARG A 185 21.79 -0.07 18.02
CA ARG A 185 21.91 0.58 16.70
C ARG A 185 20.78 0.21 15.77
N LEU A 186 20.41 -1.08 15.73
CA LEU A 186 19.26 -1.57 14.97
C LEU A 186 17.96 -0.93 15.47
N THR A 187 17.75 -0.94 16.79
CA THR A 187 16.55 -0.37 17.42
C THR A 187 16.40 1.12 17.13
N LYS A 188 17.46 1.91 17.25
CA LYS A 188 17.45 3.35 16.91
C LYS A 188 17.06 3.59 15.45
N THR A 189 17.62 2.81 14.53
CA THR A 189 17.31 2.92 13.10
C THR A 189 15.86 2.53 12.82
N ASN A 190 15.38 1.43 13.42
CA ASN A 190 14.02 0.95 13.28
C ASN A 190 12.99 1.94 13.85
N LEU A 191 13.25 2.50 15.03
CA LEU A 191 12.41 3.54 15.62
C LEU A 191 12.29 4.77 14.72
N PHE A 192 13.39 5.21 14.11
CA PHE A 192 13.35 6.33 13.17
C PHE A 192 12.45 6.02 11.96
N VAL A 193 12.64 4.87 11.33
CA VAL A 193 11.82 4.43 10.18
C VAL A 193 10.35 4.33 10.57
N ASN A 194 10.05 3.69 11.71
CA ASN A 194 8.68 3.55 12.19
C ASN A 194 8.02 4.90 12.52
N ARG A 195 8.75 5.84 13.12
CA ARG A 195 8.24 7.20 13.38
C ARG A 195 7.91 7.93 12.06
N CYS A 196 8.77 7.83 11.05
CA CYS A 196 8.48 8.40 9.73
C CYS A 196 7.22 7.79 9.12
N MET A 197 7.06 6.45 9.20
CA MET A 197 5.87 5.77 8.67
C MET A 197 4.60 6.12 9.46
N THR A 198 4.70 6.17 10.79
CA THR A 198 3.57 6.55 11.65
C THR A 198 3.12 7.99 11.40
N PHE A 199 4.05 8.91 11.10
CA PHE A 199 3.72 10.30 10.79
C PHE A 199 2.91 10.45 9.49
N MET A 200 2.98 9.48 8.58
CA MET A 200 2.27 9.53 7.30
C MET A 200 0.75 9.66 7.50
N MET A 201 0.16 8.87 8.41
CA MET A 201 -1.29 8.89 8.64
C MET A 201 -1.82 10.24 9.17
N PRO A 202 -1.25 10.83 10.24
CA PRO A 202 -1.64 12.17 10.69
C PRO A 202 -1.44 13.25 9.63
N ALA A 203 -0.35 13.19 8.87
CA ALA A 203 -0.08 14.16 7.81
C ALA A 203 -1.11 14.05 6.66
N MET A 204 -1.47 12.84 6.24
CA MET A 204 -2.54 12.62 5.27
C MET A 204 -3.89 13.13 5.79
N MET A 205 -4.23 12.86 7.07
CA MET A 205 -5.45 13.37 7.69
C MET A 205 -5.48 14.90 7.71
N LEU A 206 -4.36 15.54 8.02
CA LEU A 206 -4.25 17.00 8.02
C LEU A 206 -4.49 17.58 6.61
N ILE A 207 -3.91 16.98 5.57
CA ILE A 207 -4.15 17.38 4.18
C ILE A 207 -5.64 17.20 3.83
N MET A 208 -6.22 16.03 4.11
CA MET A 208 -7.62 15.74 3.78
C MET A 208 -8.58 16.68 4.49
N ASN A 209 -8.40 16.92 5.79
CA ASN A 209 -9.23 17.83 6.55
C ASN A 209 -9.02 19.29 6.09
N GLY A 210 -7.78 19.70 5.78
CA GLY A 210 -7.49 21.02 5.24
C GLY A 210 -8.18 21.26 3.90
N ILE A 211 -8.16 20.26 3.00
CA ILE A 211 -8.89 20.31 1.73
C ILE A 211 -10.39 20.41 1.95
N THR A 212 -10.95 19.63 2.89
CA THR A 212 -12.37 19.69 3.24
C THR A 212 -12.78 21.09 3.72
N VAL A 213 -11.98 21.71 4.58
CA VAL A 213 -12.21 23.09 5.04
C VAL A 213 -12.14 24.07 3.87
N LEU A 214 -11.17 23.93 2.96
CA LEU A 214 -11.06 24.78 1.76
C LEU A 214 -12.28 24.64 0.84
N ILE A 215 -12.78 23.42 0.65
CA ILE A 215 -13.97 23.16 -0.16
C ILE A 215 -15.19 23.82 0.47
N ILE A 216 -15.40 23.64 1.79
CA ILE A 216 -16.53 24.23 2.50
C ILE A 216 -16.45 25.76 2.47
N TYR A 217 -15.28 26.33 2.72
CA TYR A 217 -15.09 27.78 2.72
C TYR A 217 -15.36 28.40 1.35
N ASN A 218 -14.77 27.86 0.28
CA ASN A 218 -14.97 28.38 -1.07
C ASN A 218 -16.39 28.07 -1.60
N GLY A 219 -16.93 26.86 -1.24
CA GLY A 219 -18.28 26.48 -1.63
C GLY A 219 -19.34 27.36 -1.00
N SER A 220 -19.23 27.70 0.30
CA SER A 220 -20.15 28.61 0.96
C SER A 220 -20.16 30.01 0.30
N HIS A 221 -18.99 30.54 -0.01
CA HIS A 221 -18.90 31.82 -0.74
C HIS A 221 -19.48 31.76 -2.16
N ALA A 222 -19.28 30.65 -2.87
CA ALA A 222 -19.84 30.45 -4.20
C ALA A 222 -21.38 30.35 -4.18
N VAL A 223 -21.94 29.72 -3.13
CA VAL A 223 -23.40 29.65 -2.91
C VAL A 223 -23.95 31.03 -2.56
N ASP A 224 -23.32 31.77 -1.65
CA ASP A 224 -23.74 33.14 -1.27
C ASP A 224 -23.74 34.10 -2.48
N ASN A 225 -22.77 33.97 -3.39
CA ASN A 225 -22.69 34.73 -4.60
C ASN A 225 -23.62 34.23 -5.74
N GLY A 226 -24.41 33.19 -5.48
CA GLY A 226 -25.35 32.60 -6.45
C GLY A 226 -24.71 31.91 -7.65
N THR A 227 -23.38 31.66 -7.61
CA THR A 227 -22.65 31.02 -8.69
C THR A 227 -22.69 29.48 -8.60
N MET A 228 -23.11 28.93 -7.47
CA MET A 228 -23.16 27.48 -7.21
C MET A 228 -24.44 27.10 -6.47
N GLN A 229 -24.99 25.92 -6.76
CA GLN A 229 -26.14 25.39 -6.02
C GLN A 229 -25.67 24.54 -4.81
N VAL A 230 -26.49 24.54 -3.73
CA VAL A 230 -26.17 23.79 -2.50
C VAL A 230 -26.01 22.28 -2.71
N GLY A 231 -26.48 21.74 -3.84
CA GLY A 231 -26.40 20.32 -4.19
C GLY A 231 -25.20 19.93 -5.06
N ASN A 232 -24.39 20.84 -5.49
CA ASN A 232 -23.18 20.59 -6.26
C ASN A 232 -21.99 20.42 -5.32
#